data_4aee02aaaacf0680dbb6acc457643e26
#
_entry.id   4aee02aaaacf0680dbb6acc457643e26
#
_cell.length_a   1.000
_cell.length_b   1.000
_cell.length_c   1.000
_cell.angle_alpha   90.00
_cell.angle_beta   90.00
_cell.angle_gamma   90.00
#
_symmetry.space_group_name_H-M   'P 1'
#
loop_
_entity.id
_entity.type
_entity.pdbx_description
1 polymer ?
#
loop_
_entity_poly.entity_id
_entity_poly.type
_entity_poly.pdbx_seq_one_letter_code
_entity_poly.pdbx_strand_id
1 'polypeptide(L)'
;MAYKNIYNIDLEKTEFCYKILSIEDKEKLEIKMENQKLFHKMLGYSRFTQEDPRYNKKYADYDTLLLQINSNGKNVEWGDVGIGNFFITKQSLLKKDFSKVLYYWDCA
;
A
#
# COMPACT_ATOMS: atom_id res chain seq x y z
N MET A 1 -15.53 -5.48 1.31
CA MET A 1 -14.52 -5.47 2.40
C MET A 1 -14.14 -4.03 2.69
N ALA A 2 -14.17 -3.63 3.93
CA ALA A 2 -13.72 -2.30 4.33
C ALA A 2 -12.20 -2.29 4.51
N TYR A 3 -11.51 -1.43 3.79
CA TYR A 3 -10.08 -1.28 3.91
C TYR A 3 -9.77 -0.25 4.98
N LYS A 4 -9.82 -0.69 6.22
CA LYS A 4 -9.51 0.16 7.36
C LYS A 4 -8.20 -0.28 7.99
N ASN A 5 -7.44 0.69 8.44
CA ASN A 5 -6.22 0.46 9.19
C ASN A 5 -6.49 0.58 10.71
N ILE A 6 -5.42 0.51 11.51
CA ILE A 6 -5.52 0.63 12.97
C ILE A 6 -6.07 1.98 13.44
N TYR A 7 -6.10 3.00 12.58
CA TYR A 7 -6.65 4.33 12.87
C TYR A 7 -8.09 4.48 12.39
N ASN A 8 -8.71 3.40 11.92
CA ASN A 8 -10.07 3.38 11.41
C ASN A 8 -10.28 4.29 10.19
N ILE A 9 -9.28 4.37 9.31
CA ILE A 9 -9.34 5.14 8.07
C ILE A 9 -9.63 4.20 6.90
N ASP A 10 -10.64 4.53 6.10
CA ASP A 10 -10.94 3.84 4.85
C ASP A 10 -10.04 4.40 3.74
N LEU A 11 -8.92 3.73 3.49
CA LEU A 11 -7.93 4.19 2.51
C LEU A 11 -8.42 4.09 1.07
N GLU A 12 -9.42 3.28 0.79
CA GLU A 12 -9.99 3.18 -0.56
C GLU A 12 -10.70 4.47 -0.98
N LYS A 13 -11.24 5.23 -0.01
CA LYS A 13 -11.97 6.47 -0.24
C LYS A 13 -11.21 7.72 0.19
N THR A 14 -9.97 7.59 0.60
CA THR A 14 -9.21 8.69 1.19
C THR A 14 -9.11 9.90 0.27
N GLU A 15 -8.84 9.70 -1.01
CA GLU A 15 -8.68 10.80 -1.96
C GLU A 15 -9.97 11.63 -2.11
N PHE A 16 -11.12 10.98 -2.14
CA PHE A 16 -12.40 11.67 -2.21
C PHE A 16 -12.69 12.45 -0.92
N CYS A 17 -12.54 11.79 0.22
CA CYS A 17 -12.80 12.40 1.52
C CYS A 17 -11.84 13.55 1.82
N TYR A 18 -10.61 13.46 1.38
CA TYR A 18 -9.57 14.47 1.59
C TYR A 18 -9.99 15.85 1.08
N LYS A 19 -10.71 15.91 -0.05
CA LYS A 19 -11.11 17.17 -0.67
C LYS A 19 -12.10 17.99 0.16
N ILE A 20 -12.85 17.32 1.04
CA ILE A 20 -13.89 17.96 1.85
C ILE A 20 -13.47 18.24 3.29
N LEU A 21 -12.24 17.87 3.66
CA LEU A 21 -11.72 18.08 5.01
C LEU A 21 -11.21 19.51 5.21
N SER A 22 -11.24 19.98 6.45
CA SER A 22 -10.59 21.23 6.82
C SER A 22 -9.08 21.12 6.70
N ILE A 23 -8.37 22.27 6.69
CA ILE A 23 -6.89 22.28 6.62
C ILE A 23 -6.30 21.51 7.80
N GLU A 24 -6.81 21.70 9.01
CA GLU A 24 -6.35 21.00 10.20
C GLU A 24 -6.55 19.47 10.08
N ASP A 25 -7.72 19.06 9.63
CA ASP A 25 -8.02 17.63 9.44
C ASP A 25 -7.18 17.02 8.34
N LYS A 26 -6.89 17.75 7.26
CA LYS A 26 -5.99 17.31 6.20
C LYS A 26 -4.59 17.06 6.72
N GLU A 27 -4.06 17.96 7.55
CA GLU A 27 -2.74 17.80 8.16
C GLU A 27 -2.67 16.55 9.04
N LYS A 28 -3.68 16.31 9.86
CA LYS A 28 -3.78 15.13 10.71
C LYS A 28 -3.84 13.84 9.87
N LEU A 29 -4.63 13.86 8.80
CA LEU A 29 -4.75 12.71 7.91
C LEU A 29 -3.43 12.42 7.20
N GLU A 30 -2.73 13.43 6.71
CA GLU A 30 -1.43 13.28 6.05
C GLU A 30 -0.39 12.65 6.98
N ILE A 31 -0.34 13.08 8.24
CA ILE A 31 0.56 12.52 9.25
C ILE A 31 0.26 11.03 9.46
N LYS A 32 -1.01 10.66 9.58
CA LYS A 32 -1.41 9.26 9.74
C LYS A 32 -1.06 8.42 8.51
N MET A 33 -1.32 8.93 7.32
CA MET A 33 -1.00 8.25 6.07
C MET A 33 0.51 8.06 5.90
N GLU A 34 1.30 9.07 6.24
CA GLU A 34 2.75 9.00 6.17
C GLU A 34 3.30 7.95 7.16
N ASN A 35 2.78 7.93 8.39
CA ASN A 35 3.17 6.92 9.37
C ASN A 35 2.84 5.51 8.90
N GLN A 36 1.70 5.31 8.25
CA GLN A 36 1.32 4.00 7.70
C GLN A 36 2.23 3.57 6.56
N LYS A 37 2.70 4.49 5.74
CA LYS A 37 3.62 4.19 4.64
C LYS A 37 4.97 3.68 5.12
N LEU A 38 5.35 4.00 6.35
CA LEU A 38 6.64 3.62 6.93
C LEU A 38 6.63 2.21 7.55
N PHE A 39 5.47 1.59 7.71
CA PHE A 39 5.32 0.30 8.39
C PHE A 39 4.87 -0.81 7.44
N HIS A 40 5.03 -2.05 7.91
CA HIS A 40 4.41 -3.20 7.25
C HIS A 40 2.89 -3.01 7.26
N LYS A 41 2.24 -3.38 6.19
CA LYS A 41 0.78 -3.24 6.13
C LYS A 41 0.15 -4.17 5.11
N MET A 42 -1.16 -4.34 5.25
CA MET A 42 -2.03 -4.97 4.26
C MET A 42 -3.01 -3.95 3.76
N LEU A 43 -3.35 -4.01 2.48
CA LEU A 43 -4.34 -3.16 1.83
C LEU A 43 -3.96 -1.67 1.83
N GLY A 44 -4.79 -0.84 1.22
CA GLY A 44 -4.55 0.59 1.10
C GLY A 44 -3.53 0.94 0.01
N TYR A 45 -2.78 2.00 0.25
CA TYR A 45 -1.81 2.51 -0.71
C TYR A 45 -0.41 1.97 -0.43
N SER A 46 0.23 1.46 -1.48
CA SER A 46 1.60 0.98 -1.40
C SER A 46 2.62 2.13 -1.49
N ARG A 47 3.81 1.86 -0.96
CA ARG A 47 4.96 2.76 -1.10
C ARG A 47 6.03 2.09 -1.96
N PHE A 48 6.70 2.89 -2.76
CA PHE A 48 7.80 2.46 -3.62
C PHE A 48 9.01 3.35 -3.39
N THR A 49 10.20 2.78 -3.53
CA THR A 49 11.44 3.58 -3.48
C THR A 49 11.81 4.14 -4.85
N GLN A 50 11.38 3.51 -5.92
CA GLN A 50 11.63 3.95 -7.28
C GLN A 50 10.34 4.18 -8.06
N GLU A 51 9.62 3.10 -8.41
CA GLU A 51 8.42 3.24 -9.23
C GLU A 51 7.39 2.15 -8.93
N ASP A 52 6.16 2.43 -9.29
CA ASP A 52 5.07 1.45 -9.21
C ASP A 52 5.10 0.57 -10.46
N PRO A 53 5.33 -0.76 -10.33
CA PRO A 53 5.38 -1.66 -11.48
C PRO A 53 4.06 -1.75 -12.24
N ARG A 54 2.95 -1.33 -11.63
CA ARG A 54 1.62 -1.38 -12.23
C ARG A 54 1.39 -0.29 -13.28
N TYR A 55 2.32 0.65 -13.44
CA TYR A 55 2.33 1.56 -14.59
C TYR A 55 2.54 0.80 -15.90
N ASN A 56 3.17 -0.36 -15.85
CA ASN A 56 3.24 -1.26 -16.99
C ASN A 56 1.87 -1.93 -17.18
N LYS A 57 1.32 -1.86 -18.40
CA LYS A 57 0.02 -2.44 -18.73
C LYS A 57 -0.10 -3.92 -18.37
N LYS A 58 1.01 -4.66 -18.42
CA LYS A 58 1.07 -6.06 -18.04
C LYS A 58 0.61 -6.31 -16.60
N TYR A 59 0.82 -5.33 -15.70
CA TYR A 59 0.54 -5.45 -14.28
C TYR A 59 -0.58 -4.53 -13.80
N ALA A 60 -1.25 -3.84 -14.72
CA ALA A 60 -2.26 -2.84 -14.37
C ALA A 60 -3.47 -3.42 -13.61
N ASP A 61 -3.78 -4.69 -13.82
CA ASP A 61 -4.94 -5.34 -13.19
C ASP A 61 -4.71 -5.71 -11.72
N TYR A 62 -3.46 -5.67 -11.25
CA TYR A 62 -3.12 -5.94 -9.85
C TYR A 62 -3.39 -4.71 -8.99
N ASP A 63 -4.64 -4.39 -8.81
CA ASP A 63 -5.14 -3.14 -8.24
C ASP A 63 -5.13 -3.07 -6.72
N THR A 64 -4.85 -4.18 -6.05
CA THR A 64 -4.96 -4.27 -4.59
C THR A 64 -3.63 -4.64 -3.96
N LEU A 65 -3.21 -3.87 -2.96
CA LEU A 65 -2.04 -4.21 -2.15
C LEU A 65 -2.41 -5.31 -1.16
N LEU A 66 -1.88 -6.50 -1.38
CA LEU A 66 -2.08 -7.61 -0.45
C LEU A 66 -1.20 -7.45 0.79
N LEU A 67 0.08 -7.16 0.60
CA LEU A 67 1.05 -7.07 1.69
C LEU A 67 2.21 -6.17 1.28
N GLN A 68 2.61 -5.28 2.16
CA GLN A 68 3.83 -4.48 2.05
C GLN A 68 4.72 -4.75 3.25
N ILE A 69 5.97 -5.08 2.99
CA ILE A 69 6.97 -5.32 4.03
C ILE A 69 8.11 -4.34 3.80
N ASN A 70 8.37 -3.49 4.79
CA ASN A 70 9.45 -2.51 4.74
C ASN A 70 10.73 -3.09 5.32
N SER A 71 11.86 -2.60 4.84
CA SER A 71 13.13 -2.82 5.51
C SER A 71 13.09 -2.14 6.88
N ASN A 72 13.60 -2.82 7.91
CA ASN A 72 13.59 -2.29 9.27
C ASN A 72 14.99 -2.11 9.87
N GLY A 73 16.04 -2.41 9.10
CA GLY A 73 17.42 -2.29 9.55
C GLY A 73 17.87 -3.33 10.56
N LYS A 74 17.06 -4.34 10.83
CA LYS A 74 17.36 -5.39 11.81
C LYS A 74 17.30 -6.78 11.19
N ASN A 75 16.11 -7.27 10.92
CA ASN A 75 15.88 -8.64 10.44
C ASN A 75 15.16 -8.72 9.10
N VAL A 76 14.73 -7.60 8.56
CA VAL A 76 14.15 -7.53 7.22
C VAL A 76 14.87 -6.44 6.42
N GLU A 77 15.42 -6.82 5.28
CA GLU A 77 16.15 -5.90 4.41
C GLU A 77 15.90 -6.25 2.95
N TRP A 78 15.45 -5.26 2.17
CA TRP A 78 15.24 -5.36 0.73
C TRP A 78 16.31 -4.52 0.03
N GLY A 79 17.47 -5.13 -0.25
CA GLY A 79 18.58 -4.37 -0.81
C GLY A 79 19.02 -3.25 0.12
N ASP A 80 19.07 -2.02 -0.39
CA ASP A 80 19.43 -0.83 0.38
C ASP A 80 18.16 -0.07 0.79
N VAL A 81 17.66 -0.36 1.97
CA VAL A 81 16.47 0.27 2.56
C VAL A 81 15.26 0.21 1.61
N GLY A 82 15.06 -0.94 0.98
CA GLY A 82 13.97 -1.13 0.02
C GLY A 82 12.67 -1.57 0.65
N ILE A 83 11.70 -1.83 -0.21
CA ILE A 83 10.35 -2.23 0.16
C ILE A 83 9.92 -3.40 -0.72
N GLY A 84 9.37 -4.44 -0.10
CA GLY A 84 8.73 -5.55 -0.80
C GLY A 84 7.22 -5.38 -0.84
N ASN A 85 6.63 -5.49 -2.01
CA ASN A 85 5.20 -5.37 -2.22
C ASN A 85 4.65 -6.62 -2.89
N PHE A 86 3.47 -7.02 -2.46
CA PHE A 86 2.70 -8.11 -3.05
C PHE A 86 1.34 -7.59 -3.45
N PHE A 87 1.01 -7.70 -4.73
CA PHE A 87 -0.25 -7.21 -5.27
C PHE A 87 -1.12 -8.37 -5.74
N ILE A 88 -2.42 -8.17 -5.67
CA ILE A 88 -3.43 -9.13 -6.10
C ILE A 88 -4.56 -8.36 -6.77
N THR A 89 -5.34 -9.01 -7.63
CA THR A 89 -6.58 -8.39 -8.10
C THR A 89 -7.62 -8.43 -6.99
N LYS A 90 -8.46 -7.41 -6.91
CA LYS A 90 -9.55 -7.36 -5.93
C LYS A 90 -10.46 -8.58 -6.04
N GLN A 91 -10.74 -9.01 -7.27
CA GLN A 91 -11.59 -10.17 -7.53
C GLN A 91 -10.99 -11.46 -6.94
N SER A 92 -9.69 -11.71 -7.16
CA SER A 92 -9.00 -12.87 -6.59
C SER A 92 -8.98 -12.82 -5.07
N LEU A 93 -8.76 -11.64 -4.49
CA LEU A 93 -8.76 -11.47 -3.04
C LEU A 93 -10.14 -11.81 -2.44
N LEU A 94 -11.21 -11.34 -3.06
CA LEU A 94 -12.56 -11.65 -2.61
C LEU A 94 -12.89 -13.14 -2.67
N LYS A 95 -12.33 -13.85 -3.63
CA LYS A 95 -12.47 -15.31 -3.78
C LYS A 95 -11.48 -16.09 -2.93
N LYS A 96 -10.57 -15.41 -2.21
CA LYS A 96 -9.46 -16.04 -1.48
C LYS A 96 -8.58 -16.90 -2.37
N ASP A 97 -8.42 -16.49 -3.62
CA ASP A 97 -7.55 -17.14 -4.59
C ASP A 97 -6.21 -16.43 -4.66
N PHE A 98 -5.18 -17.04 -4.08
CA PHE A 98 -3.82 -16.49 -4.00
C PHE A 98 -2.87 -17.13 -5.02
N SER A 99 -3.40 -17.80 -6.03
CA SER A 99 -2.58 -18.48 -7.04
C SER A 99 -1.84 -17.52 -7.97
N LYS A 100 -2.31 -16.27 -8.09
CA LYS A 100 -1.72 -15.25 -8.94
C LYS A 100 -1.49 -13.98 -8.13
N VAL A 101 -0.31 -13.86 -7.56
CA VAL A 101 0.13 -12.71 -6.79
C VAL A 101 1.35 -12.10 -7.48
N LEU A 102 1.32 -10.80 -7.70
CA LEU A 102 2.46 -10.06 -8.24
C LEU A 102 3.39 -9.69 -7.09
N TYR A 103 4.61 -10.18 -7.13
CA TYR A 103 5.66 -9.79 -6.20
C TYR A 103 6.60 -8.79 -6.86
N TYR A 104 6.86 -7.70 -6.16
CA TYR A 104 7.79 -6.66 -6.62
C TYR A 104 8.51 -6.05 -5.42
N TRP A 105 9.82 -5.86 -5.56
CA TRP A 105 10.59 -5.10 -4.57
C TRP A 105 11.51 -4.13 -5.28
N ASP A 106 11.78 -3.02 -4.64
CA ASP A 106 12.77 -2.06 -5.10
C ASP A 106 13.55 -1.50 -3.91
N CYS A 107 14.68 -0.88 -4.19
CA CYS A 107 15.50 -0.23 -3.18
C CYS A 107 16.03 1.11 -3.70
N ALA A 108 16.58 1.87 -2.79
CA ALA A 108 17.13 3.17 -3.12
C ALA A 108 18.34 3.06 -4.07
#